data_4a01cee0cd1350d1da9dacd2ce20d582
#
_entry.id   4a01cee0cd1350d1da9dacd2ce20d582
#
_cell.length_a   1.000
_cell.length_b   1.000
_cell.length_c   1.000
_cell.angle_alpha   90.00
_cell.angle_beta   90.00
_cell.angle_gamma   90.00
#
_symmetry.space_group_name_H-M   'P 1'
#
loop_
_entity.id
_entity.type
_entity.pdbx_description
1 polymer ?
#
loop_
_entity_poly.entity_id
_entity_poly.type
_entity_poly.pdbx_seq_one_letter_code
_entity_poly.pdbx_strand_id
1 'polypeptide(L)'
;MSENQLVVVLGMHRSGTSLVASLVEAMGFSCGEHPMRPSKDNPNGYWEDELIVDINEKLLHSLGYQWCSLVWLNLADLRQSKLYEALRQKAVNYLQKLLAKNKKVSLKDPRMCILLPFWLDVFKELDTDIKVVLVK
;
A
#
# COMPACT_ATOMS: atom_id res chain seq x y z
N MET A 1 19.22 -0.02 14.77
CA MET A 1 17.78 0.32 14.67
C MET A 1 17.58 1.40 13.63
N SER A 2 16.63 1.23 12.76
CA SER A 2 16.29 2.26 11.78
C SER A 2 15.47 3.36 12.44
N GLU A 3 15.74 4.62 12.11
CA GLU A 3 14.92 5.75 12.52
C GLU A 3 13.66 5.89 11.66
N ASN A 4 13.60 5.15 10.56
CA ASN A 4 12.47 5.19 9.63
C ASN A 4 11.28 4.41 10.19
N GLN A 5 10.09 4.93 9.99
CA GLN A 5 8.85 4.30 10.42
C GLN A 5 7.89 4.21 9.23
N LEU A 6 7.31 3.04 9.04
CA LEU A 6 6.30 2.78 8.04
C LEU A 6 5.04 2.27 8.74
N VAL A 7 3.94 2.98 8.55
CA VAL A 7 2.62 2.56 9.04
C VAL A 7 1.79 2.11 7.85
N VAL A 8 1.25 0.91 7.93
CA VAL A 8 0.38 0.34 6.90
C VAL A 8 -1.04 0.27 7.44
N VAL A 9 -1.96 0.99 6.81
CA VAL A 9 -3.37 1.00 7.18
C VAL A 9 -4.11 -0.01 6.30
N LEU A 10 -4.56 -1.10 6.91
CA LEU A 10 -5.28 -2.17 6.23
C LEU A 10 -6.76 -2.14 6.60
N GLY A 11 -7.61 -2.41 5.63
CA GLY A 11 -9.06 -2.50 5.82
C GLY A 11 -9.72 -2.58 4.46
N MET A 12 -10.95 -3.10 4.45
CA MET A 12 -11.73 -3.19 3.22
C MET A 12 -12.18 -1.79 2.76
N HIS A 13 -12.58 -1.68 1.50
CA HIS A 13 -13.19 -0.45 0.98
C HIS A 13 -14.35 -0.03 1.86
N ARG A 14 -14.46 1.27 2.15
CA ARG A 14 -15.55 1.89 2.90
C ARG A 14 -15.64 1.42 4.37
N SER A 15 -14.51 1.01 4.97
CA SER A 15 -14.44 0.61 6.39
C SER A 15 -13.90 1.70 7.33
N GLY A 16 -13.70 2.93 6.81
CA GLY A 16 -13.12 4.01 7.59
C GLY A 16 -11.61 4.13 7.48
N THR A 17 -10.99 3.42 6.53
CA THR A 17 -9.53 3.46 6.33
C THR A 17 -9.02 4.85 5.96
N SER A 18 -9.80 5.64 5.21
CA SER A 18 -9.42 7.01 4.86
C SER A 18 -9.36 7.92 6.09
N LEU A 19 -10.30 7.77 7.02
CA LEU A 19 -10.27 8.52 8.28
C LEU A 19 -9.02 8.17 9.10
N VAL A 20 -8.74 6.88 9.27
CA VAL A 20 -7.55 6.42 10.00
C VAL A 20 -6.27 6.93 9.31
N ALA A 21 -6.20 6.84 7.98
CA ALA A 21 -5.05 7.34 7.23
C ALA A 21 -4.86 8.84 7.40
N SER A 22 -5.95 9.62 7.43
CA SER A 22 -5.88 11.07 7.67
C SER A 22 -5.35 11.40 9.06
N LEU A 23 -5.71 10.61 10.06
CA LEU A 23 -5.21 10.77 11.43
C LEU A 23 -3.71 10.44 11.51
N VAL A 24 -3.27 9.39 10.82
CA VAL A 24 -1.84 9.02 10.74
C VAL A 24 -1.06 10.13 10.06
N GLU A 25 -1.57 10.71 8.97
CA GLU A 25 -0.94 11.86 8.31
C GLU A 25 -0.82 13.05 9.26
N ALA A 26 -1.85 13.34 10.05
CA ALA A 26 -1.84 14.41 11.04
C ALA A 26 -0.76 14.20 12.12
N MET A 27 -0.33 12.96 12.32
CA MET A 27 0.77 12.62 13.23
C MET A 27 2.17 12.79 12.58
N GLY A 28 2.24 13.33 11.37
CA GLY A 28 3.50 13.62 10.69
C GLY A 28 3.96 12.56 9.71
N PHE A 29 3.11 11.59 9.35
CA PHE A 29 3.44 10.58 8.34
C PHE A 29 3.11 11.08 6.94
N SER A 30 4.05 10.91 5.99
CA SER A 30 3.79 11.20 4.58
C SER A 30 3.00 10.05 3.94
N CYS A 31 1.92 10.36 3.25
CA CYS A 31 1.11 9.37 2.53
C CYS A 31 1.58 9.16 1.08
N GLY A 32 2.81 9.52 0.76
CA GLY A 32 3.43 9.31 -0.55
C GLY A 32 3.59 10.59 -1.35
N GLU A 33 4.26 10.49 -2.50
CA GLU A 33 4.56 11.62 -3.37
C GLU A 33 3.49 11.85 -4.45
N HIS A 34 2.62 10.86 -4.68
CA HIS A 34 1.62 10.88 -5.75
C HIS A 34 0.21 10.67 -5.19
N PRO A 35 -0.31 11.59 -4.35
CA PRO A 35 -1.61 11.38 -3.71
C PRO A 35 -2.73 11.31 -4.74
N MET A 36 -3.64 10.33 -4.55
CA MET A 36 -4.84 10.23 -5.37
C MET A 36 -5.76 11.43 -5.16
N ARG A 37 -6.25 11.97 -6.26
CA ARG A 37 -7.15 13.12 -6.23
C ARG A 37 -8.52 12.75 -5.67
N PRO A 38 -9.19 13.67 -4.96
CA PRO A 38 -10.59 13.48 -4.57
C PRO A 38 -11.50 13.22 -5.78
N SER A 39 -12.56 12.47 -5.56
CA SER A 39 -13.57 12.19 -6.57
C SER A 39 -14.96 12.52 -6.03
N LYS A 40 -15.99 12.38 -6.87
CA LYS A 40 -17.38 12.56 -6.46
C LYS A 40 -17.77 11.59 -5.34
N ASP A 41 -17.23 10.36 -5.40
CA ASP A 41 -17.53 9.33 -4.41
C ASP A 41 -16.77 9.53 -3.09
N ASN A 42 -15.68 10.30 -3.13
CA ASN A 42 -14.89 10.60 -1.95
C ASN A 42 -14.28 12.01 -2.07
N PRO A 43 -15.07 13.07 -1.76
CA PRO A 43 -14.62 14.44 -1.96
C PRO A 43 -13.48 14.87 -1.05
N ASN A 44 -13.26 14.19 0.06
CA ASN A 44 -12.17 14.48 0.99
C ASN A 44 -10.85 13.82 0.60
N GLY A 45 -10.85 12.97 -0.44
CA GLY A 45 -9.68 12.26 -0.91
C GLY A 45 -9.57 10.84 -0.36
N TYR A 46 -8.59 10.10 -0.84
CA TYR A 46 -8.41 8.68 -0.53
C TYR A 46 -7.27 8.40 0.43
N TRP A 47 -6.34 9.34 0.59
CA TRP A 47 -5.08 9.14 1.30
C TRP A 47 -4.30 7.95 0.76
N GLU A 48 -4.42 7.71 -0.54
CA GLU A 48 -3.74 6.66 -1.29
C GLU A 48 -2.71 7.28 -2.22
N ASP A 49 -1.61 6.57 -2.46
CA ASP A 49 -0.58 6.97 -3.41
C ASP A 49 -0.86 6.32 -4.76
N GLU A 50 -0.94 7.09 -5.82
CA GLU A 50 -1.24 6.61 -7.18
C GLU A 50 -0.26 5.54 -7.65
N LEU A 51 1.02 5.65 -7.31
CA LEU A 51 2.02 4.66 -7.69
C LEU A 51 1.77 3.32 -7.00
N ILE A 52 1.44 3.35 -5.71
CA ILE A 52 1.11 2.15 -4.95
C ILE A 52 -0.17 1.51 -5.49
N VAL A 53 -1.19 2.30 -5.77
CA VAL A 53 -2.44 1.81 -6.39
C VAL A 53 -2.15 1.18 -7.75
N ASP A 54 -1.32 1.81 -8.58
CA ASP A 54 -0.94 1.29 -9.89
C ASP A 54 -0.24 -0.08 -9.79
N ILE A 55 0.69 -0.23 -8.85
CA ILE A 55 1.35 -1.51 -8.60
C ILE A 55 0.33 -2.58 -8.21
N ASN A 56 -0.57 -2.25 -7.29
CA ASN A 56 -1.59 -3.18 -6.82
C ASN A 56 -2.53 -3.61 -7.94
N GLU A 57 -3.01 -2.66 -8.75
CA GLU A 57 -3.91 -2.95 -9.85
C GLU A 57 -3.24 -3.78 -10.94
N LYS A 58 -2.01 -3.46 -11.31
CA LYS A 58 -1.28 -4.24 -12.31
C LYS A 58 -1.07 -5.68 -11.86
N LEU A 59 -0.73 -5.89 -10.58
CA LEU A 59 -0.57 -7.24 -10.06
C LEU A 59 -1.89 -8.02 -10.08
N LEU A 60 -2.98 -7.42 -9.58
CA LEU A 60 -4.30 -8.04 -9.60
C LEU A 60 -4.74 -8.37 -11.02
N HIS A 61 -4.67 -7.40 -11.94
CA HIS A 61 -5.11 -7.58 -13.33
C HIS A 61 -4.31 -8.66 -14.05
N SER A 62 -3.00 -8.77 -13.78
CA SER A 62 -2.15 -9.79 -14.38
C SER A 62 -2.58 -11.21 -13.99
N LEU A 63 -3.28 -11.34 -12.87
CA LEU A 63 -3.81 -12.61 -12.37
C LEU A 63 -5.31 -12.80 -12.68
N GLY A 64 -5.93 -11.85 -13.40
CA GLY A 64 -7.33 -11.91 -13.77
C GLY A 64 -8.30 -11.37 -12.73
N TYR A 65 -7.82 -10.65 -11.72
CA TYR A 65 -8.64 -10.10 -10.64
C TYR A 65 -8.76 -8.58 -10.74
N GLN A 66 -9.75 -8.04 -10.03
CA GLN A 66 -10.01 -6.61 -9.94
C GLN A 66 -10.02 -6.18 -8.46
N TRP A 67 -10.04 -4.88 -8.23
CA TRP A 67 -10.03 -4.30 -6.88
C TRP A 67 -11.18 -4.80 -5.98
N CYS A 68 -12.30 -5.15 -6.59
CA CYS A 68 -13.50 -5.63 -5.88
C CYS A 68 -13.58 -7.17 -5.81
N SER A 69 -12.56 -7.88 -6.29
CA SER A 69 -12.58 -9.35 -6.24
C SER A 69 -12.51 -9.85 -4.81
N LEU A 70 -13.37 -10.82 -4.49
CA LEU A 70 -13.39 -11.49 -3.20
C LEU A 70 -12.59 -12.78 -3.32
N VAL A 71 -11.27 -12.67 -3.19
CA VAL A 71 -10.36 -13.80 -3.36
C VAL A 71 -9.37 -13.86 -2.20
N TRP A 72 -8.88 -15.05 -1.93
CA TRP A 72 -7.79 -15.28 -1.02
C TRP A 72 -6.58 -15.77 -1.82
N LEU A 73 -5.52 -14.98 -1.86
CA LEU A 73 -4.32 -15.29 -2.62
C LEU A 73 -3.13 -15.47 -1.68
N ASN A 74 -2.45 -16.61 -1.80
CA ASN A 74 -1.20 -16.84 -1.10
C ASN A 74 0.00 -16.37 -1.96
N LEU A 75 1.19 -16.42 -1.40
CA LEU A 75 2.39 -15.96 -2.09
C LEU A 75 2.66 -16.76 -3.38
N ALA A 76 2.41 -18.06 -3.37
CA ALA A 76 2.58 -18.90 -4.56
C ALA A 76 1.64 -18.48 -5.69
N ASP A 77 0.37 -18.15 -5.35
CA ASP A 77 -0.59 -17.63 -6.32
C ASP A 77 -0.11 -16.30 -6.94
N LEU A 78 0.36 -15.40 -6.10
CA LEU A 78 0.83 -14.08 -6.56
C LEU A 78 2.08 -14.18 -7.42
N ARG A 79 2.99 -15.09 -7.10
CA ARG A 79 4.23 -15.31 -7.88
C ARG A 79 3.99 -15.90 -9.27
N GLN A 80 2.79 -16.38 -9.56
CA GLN A 80 2.43 -16.80 -10.92
C GLN A 80 2.30 -15.63 -11.89
N SER A 81 2.16 -14.41 -11.40
CA SER A 81 2.16 -13.22 -12.25
C SER A 81 3.53 -13.02 -12.87
N LYS A 82 3.56 -12.82 -14.19
CA LYS A 82 4.78 -12.46 -14.92
C LYS A 82 5.33 -11.10 -14.51
N LEU A 83 4.48 -10.26 -13.90
CA LEU A 83 4.86 -8.92 -13.45
C LEU A 83 5.35 -8.89 -12.00
N TYR A 84 5.26 -10.00 -11.27
CA TYR A 84 5.52 -10.04 -9.83
C TYR A 84 6.88 -9.42 -9.48
N GLU A 85 7.96 -9.94 -10.05
CA GLU A 85 9.31 -9.50 -9.70
C GLU A 85 9.59 -8.06 -10.10
N ALA A 86 9.12 -7.63 -11.27
CA ALA A 86 9.28 -6.24 -11.72
C ALA A 86 8.50 -5.28 -10.82
N LEU A 87 7.28 -5.63 -10.44
CA LEU A 87 6.46 -4.82 -9.54
C LEU A 87 7.04 -4.79 -8.12
N ARG A 88 7.54 -5.93 -7.64
CA ARG A 88 8.21 -6.02 -6.34
C ARG A 88 9.41 -5.08 -6.30
N GLN A 89 10.27 -5.13 -7.30
CA GLN A 89 11.46 -4.28 -7.36
C GLN A 89 11.07 -2.80 -7.45
N LYS A 90 10.04 -2.47 -8.21
CA LYS A 90 9.52 -1.11 -8.32
C LYS A 90 9.01 -0.60 -6.97
N ALA A 91 8.27 -1.44 -6.24
CA ALA A 91 7.75 -1.10 -4.93
C ALA A 91 8.89 -0.87 -3.91
N VAL A 92 9.87 -1.76 -3.88
CA VAL A 92 11.04 -1.62 -3.00
C VAL A 92 11.78 -0.32 -3.29
N ASN A 93 12.08 -0.04 -4.56
CA ASN A 93 12.81 1.16 -4.96
C ASN A 93 12.04 2.43 -4.58
N TYR A 94 10.74 2.45 -4.81
CA TYR A 94 9.91 3.61 -4.47
C TYR A 94 9.88 3.85 -2.96
N LEU A 95 9.64 2.81 -2.17
CA LEU A 95 9.58 2.94 -0.72
C LEU A 95 10.94 3.33 -0.11
N GLN A 96 12.04 2.81 -0.64
CA GLN A 96 13.37 3.20 -0.20
C GLN A 96 13.62 4.69 -0.45
N LYS A 97 13.26 5.21 -1.63
CA LYS A 97 13.36 6.64 -1.93
C LYS A 97 12.47 7.49 -1.04
N LEU A 98 11.25 7.05 -0.82
CA LEU A 98 10.28 7.76 -0.01
C LEU A 98 10.74 7.84 1.45
N LEU A 99 11.26 6.75 2.01
CA LEU A 99 11.78 6.68 3.37
C LEU A 99 13.09 7.46 3.53
N ALA A 100 13.87 7.62 2.47
CA ALA A 100 15.07 8.46 2.49
C ALA A 100 14.73 9.94 2.63
N LYS A 101 13.62 10.37 2.04
CA LYS A 101 13.13 11.76 2.12
C LYS A 101 12.30 12.02 3.37
N ASN A 102 11.54 11.03 3.80
CA ASN A 102 10.57 11.16 4.90
C ASN A 102 10.83 10.03 5.89
N LYS A 103 11.19 10.36 7.11
CA LYS A 103 11.42 9.35 8.15
C LYS A 103 10.15 8.60 8.55
N LYS A 104 9.00 9.20 8.31
CA LYS A 104 7.69 8.65 8.66
C LYS A 104 6.84 8.58 7.40
N VAL A 105 6.45 7.37 7.01
CA VAL A 105 5.64 7.10 5.81
C VAL A 105 4.45 6.25 6.20
N SER A 106 3.29 6.55 5.62
CA SER A 106 2.10 5.72 5.74
C SER A 106 1.66 5.22 4.38
N LEU A 107 1.18 3.98 4.35
CA LEU A 107 0.59 3.38 3.17
C LEU A 107 -0.85 3.00 3.49
N LYS A 108 -1.76 3.34 2.58
CA LYS A 108 -3.16 2.94 2.66
C LYS A 108 -3.66 2.67 1.26
N ASP A 109 -4.03 1.42 1.02
CA ASP A 109 -4.80 1.01 -0.16
C ASP A 109 -5.55 -0.26 0.22
N PRO A 110 -6.90 -0.27 0.12
CA PRO A 110 -7.68 -1.47 0.45
C PRO A 110 -7.27 -2.71 -0.31
N ARG A 111 -6.70 -2.57 -1.50
CA ARG A 111 -6.18 -3.69 -2.32
C ARG A 111 -5.04 -4.44 -1.63
N MET A 112 -4.33 -3.78 -0.72
CA MET A 112 -3.24 -4.41 0.04
C MET A 112 -3.73 -5.55 0.94
N CYS A 113 -5.01 -5.57 1.31
CA CYS A 113 -5.58 -6.70 2.05
C CYS A 113 -5.51 -8.00 1.24
N ILE A 114 -5.80 -7.94 -0.06
CA ILE A 114 -5.72 -9.10 -0.97
C ILE A 114 -4.25 -9.42 -1.28
N LEU A 115 -3.43 -8.40 -1.44
CA LEU A 115 -2.04 -8.50 -1.89
C LEU A 115 -1.05 -8.50 -0.73
N LEU A 116 -1.50 -8.73 0.48
CA LEU A 116 -0.64 -8.65 1.66
C LEU A 116 0.61 -9.52 1.56
N PRO A 117 0.57 -10.77 1.07
CA PRO A 117 1.80 -11.57 0.94
C PRO A 117 2.85 -10.92 0.04
N PHE A 118 2.42 -10.24 -1.04
CA PHE A 118 3.32 -9.46 -1.90
C PHE A 118 3.98 -8.33 -1.11
N TRP A 119 3.19 -7.56 -0.34
CA TRP A 119 3.71 -6.43 0.41
C TRP A 119 4.64 -6.86 1.55
N LEU A 120 4.36 -7.99 2.20
CA LEU A 120 5.26 -8.55 3.20
C LEU A 120 6.60 -8.92 2.57
N ASP A 121 6.59 -9.43 1.34
CA ASP A 121 7.81 -9.74 0.59
C ASP A 121 8.60 -8.46 0.23
N VAL A 122 7.89 -7.38 -0.13
CA VAL A 122 8.49 -6.05 -0.35
C VAL A 122 9.11 -5.52 0.95
N PHE A 123 8.38 -5.59 2.05
CA PHE A 123 8.81 -5.02 3.33
C PHE A 123 10.07 -5.69 3.90
N LYS A 124 10.32 -6.95 3.56
CA LYS A 124 11.54 -7.65 3.97
C LYS A 124 12.81 -6.97 3.46
N GLU A 125 12.73 -6.26 2.34
CA GLU A 125 13.86 -5.55 1.74
C GLU A 125 14.09 -4.17 2.36
N LEU A 126 13.20 -3.72 3.25
CA LEU A 126 13.28 -2.40 3.86
C LEU A 126 13.90 -2.49 5.26
N ASP A 127 14.88 -1.65 5.54
CA ASP A 127 15.41 -1.46 6.89
C ASP A 127 14.56 -0.42 7.62
N THR A 128 13.40 -0.84 8.13
CA THR A 128 12.38 0.07 8.62
C THR A 128 11.53 -0.60 9.68
N ASP A 129 11.16 0.15 10.70
CA ASP A 129 10.17 -0.28 11.69
C ASP A 129 8.78 -0.19 11.06
N ILE A 130 8.08 -1.34 10.94
CA ILE A 130 6.79 -1.43 10.26
C ILE A 130 5.70 -1.73 11.27
N LYS A 131 4.65 -0.91 11.25
CA LYS A 131 3.47 -1.09 12.07
C LYS A 131 2.24 -1.21 11.18
N VAL A 132 1.35 -2.11 11.54
CA VAL A 132 0.11 -2.34 10.81
C VAL A 132 -1.06 -1.90 11.68
N VAL A 133 -1.93 -1.07 11.11
CA VAL A 133 -3.21 -0.68 11.71
C VAL A 133 -4.31 -1.37 10.92
N LEU A 134 -5.04 -2.25 11.59
CA LEU A 134 -6.16 -2.96 10.98
C LEU A 134 -7.46 -2.26 11.34
N VAL A 135 -8.18 -1.79 10.32
CA VAL A 135 -9.49 -1.15 10.46
C VAL A 135 -10.58 -2.17 10.16
N LYS A 136 -11.44 -2.39 11.14
CA LYS A 136 -12.56 -3.34 11.02
C LYS A 136 -13.88 -2.62 10.79
#